data_dff0cb92d8cf7809a2e365bbda5d1796
#
_entry.id   dff0cb92d8cf7809a2e365bbda5d1796
#
_cell.length_a   1.000
_cell.length_b   1.000
_cell.length_c   1.000
_cell.angle_alpha   90.00
_cell.angle_beta   90.00
_cell.angle_gamma   90.00
#
_symmetry.space_group_name_H-M   'P 1'
#
loop_
_entity.id
_entity.type
_entity.pdbx_description
1 polymer ?
#
loop_
_entity_poly.entity_id
_entity_poly.type
_entity_poly.pdbx_seq_one_letter_code
_entity_poly.pdbx_strand_id
1 'polypeptide(L)'
;MANYAIKNLNGWNNVEGKIFLGDELGLTGAQCSLQRLAAGEDAPFFHSHKTHEELYVIISGEGEYEVDGEKNHVGEGSIIRVSAAGVRALRNNSDKDMVMMCIQYEAKPITSFMDDANIIDTKQ
;
A
#
# COMPACT_ATOMS: atom_id res chain seq x y z
N MET A 1 -13.06 -24.91 -3.16
CA MET A 1 -12.39 -23.62 -2.89
C MET A 1 -13.37 -22.48 -3.06
N ALA A 2 -13.41 -21.60 -2.11
CA ALA A 2 -14.24 -20.40 -2.23
C ALA A 2 -13.59 -19.43 -3.22
N ASN A 3 -14.43 -18.61 -3.86
CA ASN A 3 -13.97 -17.58 -4.79
C ASN A 3 -13.62 -16.27 -4.10
N TYR A 4 -13.49 -16.29 -2.79
CA TYR A 4 -13.17 -15.08 -2.02
C TYR A 4 -12.51 -15.44 -0.70
N ALA A 5 -11.87 -14.43 -0.09
CA ALA A 5 -11.35 -14.50 1.27
C ALA A 5 -11.60 -13.16 1.95
N ILE A 6 -11.87 -13.17 3.23
CA ILE A 6 -12.13 -11.96 4.01
C ILE A 6 -11.25 -11.96 5.24
N LYS A 7 -10.64 -10.81 5.52
CA LYS A 7 -9.92 -10.57 6.76
C LYS A 7 -10.54 -9.34 7.44
N ASN A 8 -10.92 -9.47 8.69
CA ASN A 8 -11.48 -8.37 9.47
C ASN A 8 -10.48 -7.93 10.54
N LEU A 9 -10.03 -6.68 10.46
CA LEU A 9 -9.15 -6.08 11.45
C LEU A 9 -9.92 -5.43 12.58
N ASN A 10 -11.20 -5.14 12.33
CA ASN A 10 -12.08 -4.42 13.28
C ASN A 10 -11.58 -3.01 13.59
N GLY A 11 -10.91 -2.41 12.63
CA GLY A 11 -10.43 -1.03 12.71
C GLY A 11 -8.94 -0.92 12.40
N TRP A 12 -8.54 0.23 11.85
CA TRP A 12 -7.15 0.46 11.49
C TRP A 12 -6.21 0.54 12.69
N ASN A 13 -6.75 0.85 13.88
CA ASN A 13 -5.96 0.87 15.12
C ASN A 13 -5.43 -0.51 15.49
N ASN A 14 -5.97 -1.56 14.91
CA ASN A 14 -5.56 -2.93 15.18
C ASN A 14 -4.45 -3.43 14.26
N VAL A 15 -3.93 -2.57 13.38
CA VAL A 15 -2.75 -2.92 12.58
C VAL A 15 -1.52 -2.86 13.47
N GLU A 16 -0.85 -4.01 13.63
CA GLU A 16 0.37 -4.13 14.42
C GLU A 16 1.51 -4.58 13.51
N GLY A 17 2.65 -3.89 13.59
CA GLY A 17 3.80 -4.22 12.77
C GLY A 17 3.47 -4.17 11.27
N LYS A 18 3.80 -5.24 10.56
CA LYS A 18 3.56 -5.35 9.12
C LYS A 18 2.79 -6.62 8.81
N ILE A 19 1.73 -6.49 8.03
CA ILE A 19 0.86 -7.59 7.62
C ILE A 19 0.91 -7.70 6.11
N PHE A 20 1.19 -8.90 5.58
CA PHE A 20 1.19 -9.16 4.15
C PHE A 20 -0.16 -9.74 3.73
N LEU A 21 -1.05 -8.87 3.27
CA LEU A 21 -2.41 -9.25 2.87
C LEU A 21 -2.42 -10.14 1.63
N GLY A 22 -1.43 -9.98 0.75
CA GLY A 22 -1.33 -10.83 -0.43
C GLY A 22 -1.24 -12.30 -0.04
N ASP A 23 -0.43 -12.61 0.95
CA ASP A 23 -0.27 -13.98 1.43
C ASP A 23 -1.53 -14.45 2.17
N GLU A 24 -2.08 -13.64 3.06
CA GLU A 24 -3.22 -14.02 3.87
C GLU A 24 -4.50 -14.20 3.06
N LEU A 25 -4.67 -13.39 2.02
CA LEU A 25 -5.88 -13.41 1.19
C LEU A 25 -5.71 -14.19 -0.11
N GLY A 26 -4.50 -14.62 -0.42
CA GLY A 26 -4.22 -15.35 -1.64
C GLY A 26 -4.32 -14.51 -2.90
N LEU A 27 -3.86 -13.25 -2.85
CA LEU A 27 -3.84 -12.39 -4.04
C LEU A 27 -2.85 -12.92 -5.07
N THR A 28 -3.20 -12.80 -6.34
CA THR A 28 -2.36 -13.30 -7.42
C THR A 28 -1.74 -12.21 -8.29
N GLY A 29 -2.41 -11.08 -8.43
CA GLY A 29 -1.94 -10.00 -9.32
C GLY A 29 -1.22 -8.87 -8.62
N ALA A 30 -1.17 -8.90 -7.30
CA ALA A 30 -0.56 -7.84 -6.51
C ALA A 30 -0.15 -8.36 -5.14
N GLN A 31 0.83 -7.73 -4.53
CA GLN A 31 1.08 -7.88 -3.10
C GLN A 31 0.59 -6.62 -2.40
N CYS A 32 -0.13 -6.80 -1.32
CA CYS A 32 -0.64 -5.69 -0.53
C CYS A 32 -0.19 -5.88 0.92
N SER A 33 0.35 -4.82 1.52
CA SER A 33 0.75 -4.87 2.93
C SER A 33 0.16 -3.70 3.68
N LEU A 34 -0.07 -3.92 4.97
CA LEU A 34 -0.42 -2.89 5.93
C LEU A 34 0.71 -2.79 6.94
N GLN A 35 1.02 -1.59 7.36
CA GLN A 35 2.12 -1.40 8.32
C GLN A 35 1.81 -0.24 9.25
N ARG A 36 2.16 -0.43 10.52
CA ARG A 36 2.20 0.64 11.51
C ARG A 36 3.65 1.06 11.68
N LEU A 37 3.90 2.36 11.49
CA LEU A 37 5.17 2.96 11.83
C LEU A 37 4.99 3.75 13.11
N ALA A 38 5.78 3.43 14.12
CA ALA A 38 5.73 4.13 15.39
C ALA A 38 6.22 5.57 15.22
N ALA A 39 5.82 6.46 16.14
CA ALA A 39 6.27 7.84 16.16
C ALA A 39 7.79 7.89 16.07
N GLY A 40 8.32 8.67 15.14
CA GLY A 40 9.76 8.83 14.95
C GLY A 40 10.47 7.70 14.23
N GLU A 41 9.74 6.67 13.80
CA GLU A 41 10.36 5.52 13.13
C GLU A 41 10.69 5.83 11.68
N ASP A 42 11.93 5.53 11.28
CA ASP A 42 12.38 5.68 9.90
C ASP A 42 12.40 4.33 9.19
N ALA A 43 12.28 4.36 7.86
CA ALA A 43 12.56 3.18 7.06
C ALA A 43 14.03 2.79 7.27
N PRO A 44 14.32 1.47 7.34
CA PRO A 44 15.71 1.03 7.63
C PRO A 44 16.68 1.33 6.48
N PHE A 45 16.16 1.53 5.26
CA PHE A 45 17.00 1.79 4.09
C PHE A 45 16.14 2.39 2.96
N PHE A 46 16.84 3.02 2.01
CA PHE A 46 16.21 3.38 0.73
C PHE A 46 16.17 2.14 -0.15
N HIS A 47 15.14 2.04 -1.00
CA HIS A 47 15.08 0.96 -1.97
C HIS A 47 14.37 1.39 -3.26
N SER A 48 14.56 0.58 -4.29
CA SER A 48 13.82 0.67 -5.54
C SER A 48 13.45 -0.75 -5.96
N HIS A 49 12.64 -0.88 -6.99
CA HIS A 49 12.24 -2.18 -7.51
C HIS A 49 12.73 -2.35 -8.95
N LYS A 50 12.87 -3.60 -9.37
CA LYS A 50 13.30 -3.90 -10.74
C LYS A 50 12.17 -3.72 -11.73
N THR A 51 10.99 -4.25 -11.42
CA THR A 51 9.86 -4.30 -12.35
C THR A 51 8.55 -3.84 -11.74
N HIS A 52 8.47 -3.73 -10.42
CA HIS A 52 7.21 -3.42 -9.74
C HIS A 52 7.06 -1.95 -9.45
N GLU A 53 5.88 -1.44 -9.72
CA GLU A 53 5.41 -0.14 -9.30
C GLU A 53 4.70 -0.30 -7.96
N GLU A 54 4.69 0.73 -7.14
CA GLU A 54 4.00 0.68 -5.85
C GLU A 54 3.03 1.84 -5.68
N LEU A 55 1.90 1.55 -5.06
CA LEU A 55 0.93 2.53 -4.63
C LEU A 55 0.89 2.54 -3.11
N TYR A 56 1.21 3.69 -2.51
CA TYR A 56 1.15 3.88 -1.06
C TYR A 56 -0.09 4.68 -0.71
N VAL A 57 -0.77 4.27 0.35
CA VAL A 57 -1.92 4.99 0.89
C VAL A 57 -1.66 5.24 2.37
N ILE A 58 -1.67 6.50 2.78
CA ILE A 58 -1.56 6.84 4.20
C ILE A 58 -2.97 6.81 4.78
N ILE A 59 -3.21 5.85 5.67
CA ILE A 59 -4.53 5.62 6.25
C ILE A 59 -4.74 6.52 7.45
N SER A 60 -3.72 6.67 8.30
CA SER A 60 -3.79 7.54 9.46
C SER A 60 -2.40 8.04 9.81
N GLY A 61 -2.34 9.17 10.49
CA GLY A 61 -1.07 9.77 10.87
C GLY A 61 -0.47 10.62 9.75
N GLU A 62 0.78 10.98 9.91
CA GLU A 62 1.51 11.80 8.94
C GLU A 62 3.01 11.49 8.98
N GLY A 63 3.70 11.88 7.95
CA GLY A 63 5.13 11.66 7.85
C GLY A 63 5.73 12.30 6.62
N GLU A 64 6.86 11.75 6.20
CA GLU A 64 7.62 12.26 5.06
C GLU A 64 7.94 11.11 4.11
N TYR A 65 7.65 11.31 2.83
CA TYR A 65 7.99 10.35 1.79
C TYR A 65 9.08 10.97 0.91
N GLU A 66 10.23 10.35 0.89
CA GLU A 66 11.35 10.80 0.07
C GLU A 66 11.51 9.90 -1.15
N VAL A 67 11.52 10.51 -2.34
CA VAL A 67 11.72 9.80 -3.60
C VAL A 67 12.77 10.56 -4.41
N ASP A 68 13.85 9.88 -4.79
CA ASP A 68 14.94 10.45 -5.60
C ASP A 68 15.47 11.77 -5.02
N GLY A 69 15.57 11.84 -3.70
CA GLY A 69 16.07 13.02 -3.01
C GLY A 69 15.04 14.11 -2.74
N GLU A 70 13.81 13.94 -3.25
CA GLU A 70 12.74 14.90 -3.05
C GLU A 70 11.88 14.50 -1.86
N LYS A 71 11.77 15.39 -0.88
CA LYS A 71 11.01 15.13 0.35
C LYS A 71 9.62 15.72 0.25
N ASN A 72 8.63 14.89 0.57
CA ASN A 72 7.23 15.28 0.48
C ASN A 72 6.54 15.00 1.82
N HIS A 73 5.84 15.99 2.36
CA HIS A 73 4.98 15.74 3.51
C HIS A 73 3.77 14.95 3.07
N VAL A 74 3.41 13.91 3.83
CA VAL A 74 2.25 13.06 3.55
C VAL A 74 1.46 12.89 4.83
N GLY A 75 0.15 12.67 4.70
CA GLY A 75 -0.72 12.47 5.84
C GLY A 75 -1.94 11.64 5.47
N GLU A 76 -2.87 11.57 6.39
CA GLU A 76 -4.09 10.80 6.17
C GLU A 76 -4.75 11.20 4.84
N GLY A 77 -5.02 10.21 3.99
CA GLY A 77 -5.60 10.44 2.68
C GLY A 77 -4.59 10.71 1.57
N SER A 78 -3.28 10.76 1.88
CA SER A 78 -2.26 10.88 0.84
C SER A 78 -2.14 9.57 0.08
N ILE A 79 -2.10 9.66 -1.24
CA ILE A 79 -1.97 8.51 -2.13
C ILE A 79 -0.79 8.78 -3.05
N ILE A 80 0.22 7.89 -3.04
CA ILE A 80 1.47 8.11 -3.75
C ILE A 80 1.75 6.92 -4.67
N ARG A 81 1.94 7.20 -5.96
CA ARG A 81 2.47 6.20 -6.88
C ARG A 81 3.97 6.39 -7.00
N VAL A 82 4.72 5.31 -6.90
CA VAL A 82 6.17 5.34 -7.09
C VAL A 82 6.52 4.37 -8.21
N SER A 83 7.22 4.89 -9.23
CA SER A 83 7.73 4.06 -10.33
C SER A 83 8.78 3.09 -9.80
N ALA A 84 8.97 1.98 -10.50
CA ALA A 84 9.92 0.94 -10.09
C ALA A 84 11.31 1.51 -9.79
N ALA A 85 11.81 2.40 -10.63
CA ALA A 85 13.16 2.95 -10.51
C ALA A 85 13.30 4.02 -9.41
N GLY A 86 12.20 4.55 -8.86
CA GLY A 86 12.28 5.60 -7.84
C GLY A 86 12.95 5.07 -6.58
N VAL A 87 13.99 5.76 -6.11
CA VAL A 87 14.67 5.40 -4.86
C VAL A 87 13.92 6.07 -3.72
N ARG A 88 13.30 5.28 -2.86
CA ARG A 88 12.32 5.80 -1.90
C ARG A 88 12.53 5.32 -0.48
N ALA A 89 12.04 6.12 0.46
CA ALA A 89 11.91 5.75 1.86
C ALA A 89 10.76 6.54 2.49
N LEU A 90 10.00 5.88 3.35
CA LEU A 90 8.92 6.50 4.12
C LEU A 90 9.40 6.66 5.56
N ARG A 91 9.19 7.84 6.13
CA ARG A 91 9.56 8.15 7.51
C ARG A 91 8.35 8.63 8.27
N ASN A 92 8.24 8.18 9.51
CA ASN A 92 7.32 8.80 10.44
C ASN A 92 8.09 9.79 11.31
N ASN A 93 8.20 11.02 10.85
CA ASN A 93 8.89 12.08 11.59
C ASN A 93 7.94 12.87 12.48
N SER A 94 6.80 12.30 12.83
CA SER A 94 5.81 12.91 13.71
C SER A 94 5.86 12.29 15.10
N ASP A 95 5.03 12.81 16.00
CA ASP A 95 4.93 12.31 17.38
C ASP A 95 3.80 11.31 17.59
N LYS A 96 3.19 10.83 16.51
CA LYS A 96 2.10 9.82 16.54
C LYS A 96 2.39 8.69 15.59
N ASP A 97 1.76 7.55 15.82
CA ASP A 97 1.89 6.41 14.92
C ASP A 97 1.23 6.70 13.57
N MET A 98 1.77 6.08 12.53
CA MET A 98 1.24 6.15 11.18
C MET A 98 0.84 4.76 10.73
N VAL A 99 -0.32 4.64 10.08
CA VAL A 99 -0.75 3.39 9.44
C VAL A 99 -0.79 3.63 7.94
N MET A 100 -0.17 2.74 7.19
CA MET A 100 -0.10 2.86 5.73
C MET A 100 -0.35 1.53 5.05
N MET A 101 -0.80 1.60 3.82
CA MET A 101 -0.98 0.46 2.93
C MET A 101 -0.06 0.62 1.74
N CYS A 102 0.59 -0.47 1.34
CA CYS A 102 1.41 -0.50 0.13
C CYS A 102 0.90 -1.60 -0.78
N ILE A 103 0.65 -1.26 -2.03
CA ILE A 103 0.24 -2.21 -3.06
C ILE A 103 1.33 -2.27 -4.11
N GLN A 104 1.86 -3.46 -4.33
CA GLN A 104 2.95 -3.71 -5.27
C GLN A 104 2.44 -4.56 -6.43
N TYR A 105 2.74 -4.18 -7.65
CA TYR A 105 2.25 -4.84 -8.85
C TYR A 105 3.23 -4.61 -10.01
N GLU A 106 3.11 -5.41 -11.07
CA GLU A 106 3.96 -5.21 -12.24
C GLU A 106 3.65 -3.88 -12.93
N ALA A 107 4.70 -3.17 -13.33
CA ALA A 107 4.60 -1.86 -14.01
C ALA A 107 4.29 -2.07 -15.49
N LYS A 108 3.07 -2.47 -15.78
CA LYS A 108 2.59 -2.61 -17.16
C LYS A 108 1.14 -2.17 -17.24
N PRO A 109 0.71 -1.65 -18.41
CA PRO A 109 -0.67 -1.18 -18.54
C PRO A 109 -1.68 -2.25 -18.24
N ILE A 110 -2.71 -1.88 -17.52
CA ILE A 110 -3.93 -2.66 -17.41
C ILE A 110 -4.85 -2.13 -18.49
N THR A 111 -5.27 -3.00 -19.41
CA THR A 111 -6.10 -2.61 -20.54
C THR A 111 -7.53 -3.10 -20.34
N SER A 112 -8.49 -2.32 -20.87
CA SER A 112 -9.90 -2.72 -20.90
C SER A 112 -10.46 -3.10 -19.53
N PHE A 113 -10.00 -2.43 -18.47
CA PHE A 113 -10.41 -2.79 -17.10
C PHE A 113 -11.94 -2.67 -16.92
N MET A 114 -12.60 -1.79 -17.65
CA MET A 114 -14.05 -1.68 -17.59
C MET A 114 -14.76 -2.83 -18.32
N ASP A 115 -14.11 -3.36 -19.37
CA ASP A 115 -14.70 -4.43 -20.18
C ASP A 115 -14.48 -5.81 -19.58
N ASP A 116 -13.64 -5.92 -18.54
CA ASP A 116 -13.39 -7.19 -17.90
C ASP A 116 -14.56 -7.67 -17.06
N ALA A 117 -15.47 -6.79 -16.71
CA ALA A 117 -16.61 -7.14 -15.88
C ALA A 117 -17.69 -7.86 -16.67
N ASN A 118 -18.22 -8.92 -16.11
CA ASN A 118 -19.41 -9.61 -16.63
C ASN A 118 -20.59 -9.16 -15.78
N ILE A 119 -21.56 -8.52 -16.40
CA ILE A 119 -22.74 -8.03 -15.69
C ILE A 119 -23.71 -9.19 -15.49
N ILE A 120 -24.01 -9.51 -14.25
CA ILE A 120 -24.98 -10.53 -13.91
C ILE A 120 -26.25 -9.83 -13.45
N ASP A 121 -27.32 -10.04 -14.19
CA ASP A 121 -28.55 -9.25 -14.10
C ASP A 121 -29.58 -9.83 -13.13
N THR A 122 -29.14 -10.62 -12.18
CA THR A 122 -30.04 -11.34 -11.26
C THR A 122 -29.98 -10.80 -9.85
N LYS A 123 -29.61 -9.55 -9.70
CA LYS A 123 -29.51 -8.94 -8.39
C LYS A 123 -30.88 -8.79 -7.73
N GLN A 124 -30.98 -9.21 -6.49
CA GLN A 124 -32.19 -9.14 -5.70
C GLN A 124 -32.23 -7.91 -4.80
#